data_443a8071a9afc794755a8b84204685c5
#
_entry.id   443a8071a9afc794755a8b84204685c5
#
_cell.length_a   1.000
_cell.length_b   1.000
_cell.length_c   1.000
_cell.angle_alpha   90.00
_cell.angle_beta   90.00
_cell.angle_gamma   90.00
#
_symmetry.space_group_name_H-M   'P 1'
#
loop_
_entity.id
_entity.type
_entity.pdbx_description
1 polymer ?
#
loop_
_entity_poly.entity_id
_entity_poly.type
_entity_poly.pdbx_seq_one_letter_code
_entity_poly.pdbx_strand_id
1 'polypeptide(L)'
;IPAEIPAEEYAKREDFRNVTTFTIDPKDAKDFDDALSIRKLKDNLWEVGVHIADVTHYVTEGSIIDKEAEKRATSVYLVDRTIPMLPERLCNFICSLRPDEEKLAYSAIFEMTDKGEVKNSRIVHTVIKSDRRFTYEEAQQIIETKEGDFKEEILKLDSLAKILREKRFTAGAINFD
;
A
#
# COMPACT_ATOMS: atom_id res chain seq x y z
N ILE A 1 -1.07 7.57 21.76
CA ILE A 1 -1.62 7.83 20.41
C ILE A 1 -2.99 7.17 20.36
N PRO A 2 -4.08 7.92 20.09
CA PRO A 2 -5.41 7.34 19.90
C PRO A 2 -5.43 6.50 18.61
N ALA A 3 -6.19 5.40 18.65
CA ALA A 3 -6.38 4.54 17.47
C ALA A 3 -7.56 4.99 16.60
N GLU A 4 -8.48 5.77 17.17
CA GLU A 4 -9.64 6.28 16.46
C GLU A 4 -9.25 7.44 15.54
N ILE A 5 -9.76 7.42 14.32
CA ILE A 5 -9.58 8.49 13.35
C ILE A 5 -10.57 9.62 13.72
N PRO A 6 -10.10 10.85 13.98
CA PRO A 6 -10.98 11.97 14.25
C PRO A 6 -11.91 12.26 13.06
N ALA A 7 -13.16 12.65 13.35
CA ALA A 7 -14.16 12.90 12.30
C ALA A 7 -13.74 13.98 11.29
N GLU A 8 -12.97 14.97 11.74
CA GLU A 8 -12.42 16.02 10.88
C GLU A 8 -11.38 15.51 9.86
N GLU A 9 -10.72 14.37 10.10
CA GLU A 9 -9.75 13.81 9.17
C GLU A 9 -10.44 13.24 7.92
N TYR A 10 -11.62 12.67 8.05
CA TYR A 10 -12.39 12.19 6.90
C TYR A 10 -12.72 13.31 5.90
N ALA A 11 -13.03 14.51 6.41
CA ALA A 11 -13.38 15.64 5.56
C ALA A 11 -12.19 16.25 4.80
N LYS A 12 -10.96 15.99 5.25
CA LYS A 12 -9.72 16.52 4.65
C LYS A 12 -9.08 15.57 3.63
N ARG A 13 -9.61 14.35 3.48
CA ARG A 13 -8.99 13.25 2.73
C ARG A 13 -9.89 12.74 1.62
N GLU A 14 -9.30 12.26 0.54
CA GLU A 14 -10.07 11.52 -0.46
C GLU A 14 -10.53 10.17 0.11
N ASP A 15 -11.79 9.83 -0.15
CA ASP A 15 -12.41 8.61 0.36
C ASP A 15 -12.22 7.44 -0.62
N PHE A 16 -11.37 6.49 -0.25
CA PHE A 16 -11.10 5.26 -0.98
C PHE A 16 -11.67 4.00 -0.30
N ARG A 17 -12.51 4.15 0.74
CA ARG A 17 -13.07 3.03 1.51
C ARG A 17 -13.94 2.08 0.70
N ASN A 18 -14.50 2.57 -0.41
CA ASN A 18 -15.36 1.81 -1.32
C ASN A 18 -14.65 1.43 -2.64
N VAL A 19 -13.34 1.57 -2.72
CA VAL A 19 -12.52 1.15 -3.85
C VAL A 19 -11.82 -0.14 -3.48
N THR A 20 -11.92 -1.17 -4.32
CA THR A 20 -11.24 -2.45 -4.07
C THR A 20 -9.76 -2.22 -3.76
N THR A 21 -9.37 -2.58 -2.55
CA THR A 21 -8.04 -2.32 -1.99
C THR A 21 -7.55 -3.56 -1.24
N PHE A 22 -6.29 -3.93 -1.40
CA PHE A 22 -5.69 -5.05 -0.68
C PHE A 22 -4.19 -4.85 -0.49
N THR A 23 -3.63 -5.59 0.47
CA THR A 23 -2.18 -5.68 0.70
C THR A 23 -1.64 -7.02 0.19
N ILE A 24 -0.36 -7.08 -0.18
CA ILE A 24 0.34 -8.31 -0.60
C ILE A 24 1.69 -8.35 0.13
N ASP A 25 1.81 -9.23 1.12
CA ASP A 25 2.90 -9.22 2.09
C ASP A 25 3.45 -10.63 2.37
N PRO A 26 4.66 -10.74 2.97
CA PRO A 26 5.16 -12.01 3.47
C PRO A 26 4.18 -12.66 4.46
N LYS A 27 4.13 -13.99 4.51
CA LYS A 27 3.16 -14.74 5.33
C LYS A 27 3.12 -14.33 6.80
N ASP A 28 4.26 -14.03 7.38
CA ASP A 28 4.46 -13.68 8.79
C ASP A 28 4.49 -12.17 9.07
N ALA A 29 4.31 -11.32 8.06
CA ALA A 29 4.21 -9.88 8.23
C ALA A 29 3.02 -9.49 9.12
N LYS A 30 3.22 -8.46 9.94
CA LYS A 30 2.22 -7.86 10.83
C LYS A 30 2.04 -6.36 10.61
N ASP A 31 2.99 -5.75 9.96
CA ASP A 31 3.11 -4.35 9.58
C ASP A 31 2.82 -4.25 8.07
N PHE A 32 1.58 -3.94 7.72
CA PHE A 32 1.17 -3.76 6.33
C PHE A 32 1.31 -2.28 6.00
N ASP A 33 2.46 -1.91 5.42
CA ASP A 33 2.84 -0.51 5.21
C ASP A 33 2.29 0.05 3.90
N ASP A 34 2.02 -0.82 2.93
CA ASP A 34 1.48 -0.43 1.63
C ASP A 34 0.30 -1.28 1.19
N ALA A 35 -0.59 -0.67 0.42
CA ALA A 35 -1.74 -1.31 -0.19
C ALA A 35 -1.92 -0.84 -1.63
N LEU A 36 -2.54 -1.68 -2.44
CA LEU A 36 -2.89 -1.38 -3.81
C LEU A 36 -4.41 -1.29 -3.96
N SER A 37 -4.89 -0.29 -4.67
CA SER A 37 -6.27 -0.23 -5.11
C SER A 37 -6.37 -0.17 -6.63
N ILE A 38 -7.47 -0.69 -7.16
CA ILE A 38 -7.74 -0.61 -8.59
C ILE A 38 -9.23 -0.54 -8.86
N ARG A 39 -9.62 0.33 -9.78
CA ARG A 39 -10.97 0.37 -10.35
C ARG A 39 -10.94 0.78 -11.82
N LYS A 40 -11.88 0.27 -12.58
CA LYS A 40 -12.08 0.68 -13.97
C LYS A 40 -12.83 2.01 -14.02
N LEU A 41 -12.27 3.01 -14.70
CA LEU A 41 -12.92 4.32 -14.89
C LEU A 41 -13.80 4.31 -16.16
N LYS A 42 -13.23 3.81 -17.25
CA LYS A 42 -13.89 3.64 -18.56
C LYS A 42 -13.12 2.62 -19.37
N ASP A 43 -13.55 2.36 -20.61
CA ASP A 43 -12.83 1.44 -21.48
C ASP A 43 -11.38 1.85 -21.67
N ASN A 44 -10.48 0.88 -21.44
CA ASN A 44 -9.03 1.04 -21.49
C ASN A 44 -8.45 2.08 -20.54
N LEU A 45 -9.17 2.50 -19.49
CA LEU A 45 -8.66 3.41 -18.47
C LEU A 45 -8.97 2.90 -17.06
N TRP A 46 -7.92 2.81 -16.26
CA TRP A 46 -7.93 2.30 -14.90
C TRP A 46 -7.40 3.35 -13.93
N GLU A 47 -8.00 3.46 -12.78
CA GLU A 47 -7.41 4.16 -11.66
C GLU A 47 -6.70 3.13 -10.77
N VAL A 48 -5.40 3.31 -10.58
CA VAL A 48 -4.55 2.49 -9.71
C VAL A 48 -4.05 3.37 -8.58
N GLY A 49 -4.30 2.95 -7.35
CA GLY A 49 -3.80 3.62 -6.15
C GLY A 49 -2.66 2.81 -5.51
N VAL A 50 -1.62 3.51 -5.10
CA VAL A 50 -0.57 3.02 -4.21
C VAL A 50 -0.71 3.79 -2.91
N HIS A 51 -1.10 3.12 -1.86
CA HIS A 51 -1.42 3.69 -0.56
C HIS A 51 -0.33 3.33 0.44
N ILE A 52 0.31 4.31 1.02
CA ILE A 52 1.31 4.12 2.08
C ILE A 52 0.69 4.57 3.40
N ALA A 53 0.88 3.80 4.46
CA ALA A 53 0.40 4.15 5.79
C ALA A 53 0.85 5.57 6.19
N ASP A 54 -0.10 6.44 6.56
CA ASP A 54 0.19 7.84 6.90
C ASP A 54 0.76 7.94 8.33
N VAL A 55 2.00 7.50 8.49
CA VAL A 55 2.72 7.53 9.76
C VAL A 55 2.88 8.97 10.26
N THR A 56 3.01 9.94 9.37
CA THR A 56 3.25 11.35 9.72
C THR A 56 2.06 12.00 10.41
N HIS A 57 0.86 11.47 10.24
CA HIS A 57 -0.32 11.88 11.01
C HIS A 57 -0.15 11.59 12.52
N TYR A 58 0.49 10.49 12.85
CA TYR A 58 0.66 10.01 14.23
C TYR A 58 1.99 10.39 14.86
N VAL A 59 3.04 10.49 14.08
CA VAL A 59 4.39 10.84 14.49
C VAL A 59 4.71 12.24 13.97
N THR A 60 4.46 13.22 14.84
CA THR A 60 4.72 14.62 14.50
C THR A 60 6.19 14.97 14.71
N GLU A 61 6.72 15.84 13.85
CA GLU A 61 8.09 16.35 13.92
C GLU A 61 8.43 16.89 15.32
N GLY A 62 9.60 16.54 15.85
CA GLY A 62 10.08 16.95 17.16
C GLY A 62 9.44 16.24 18.35
N SER A 63 8.47 15.34 18.14
CA SER A 63 7.88 14.52 19.20
C SER A 63 8.90 13.55 19.82
N ILE A 64 8.55 12.97 20.98
CA ILE A 64 9.41 11.95 21.63
C ILE A 64 9.61 10.73 20.73
N ILE A 65 8.55 10.32 20.01
CA ILE A 65 8.60 9.17 19.10
C ILE A 65 9.48 9.49 17.89
N ASP A 66 9.33 10.67 17.31
CA ASP A 66 10.14 11.13 16.19
C ASP A 66 11.64 11.16 16.53
N LYS A 67 12.00 11.76 17.66
CA LYS A 67 13.39 11.79 18.16
C LYS A 67 13.96 10.40 18.43
N GLU A 68 13.15 9.47 18.91
CA GLU A 68 13.59 8.09 19.12
C GLU A 68 13.75 7.35 17.80
N ALA A 69 12.84 7.57 16.84
CA ALA A 69 12.93 7.02 15.50
C ALA A 69 14.17 7.53 14.75
N GLU A 70 14.50 8.82 14.88
CA GLU A 70 15.72 9.41 14.33
C GLU A 70 16.98 8.72 14.86
N LYS A 71 17.05 8.45 16.18
CA LYS A 71 18.18 7.73 16.78
C LYS A 71 18.32 6.30 16.29
N ARG A 72 17.18 5.58 16.13
CA ARG A 72 17.15 4.21 15.65
C ARG A 72 17.47 4.13 14.17
N ALA A 73 17.03 5.10 13.39
CA ALA A 73 17.19 5.25 11.95
C ALA A 73 16.59 4.14 11.07
N THR A 74 16.40 2.92 11.60
CA THR A 74 15.86 1.77 10.88
C THR A 74 15.26 0.75 11.84
N SER A 75 14.41 -0.14 11.33
CA SER A 75 14.03 -1.38 11.99
C SER A 75 15.12 -2.43 11.75
N VAL A 76 15.43 -3.24 12.78
CA VAL A 76 16.43 -4.31 12.69
C VAL A 76 15.73 -5.66 12.78
N TYR A 77 15.88 -6.46 11.72
CA TYR A 77 15.28 -7.80 11.62
C TYR A 77 16.34 -8.84 12.01
N LEU A 78 16.18 -9.46 13.17
CA LEU A 78 17.00 -10.56 13.65
C LEU A 78 16.32 -11.90 13.34
N VAL A 79 17.06 -12.99 13.51
CA VAL A 79 16.54 -14.35 13.23
C VAL A 79 15.34 -14.71 14.12
N ASP A 80 15.32 -14.23 15.36
CA ASP A 80 14.32 -14.57 16.39
C ASP A 80 13.33 -13.42 16.70
N ARG A 81 13.63 -12.20 16.28
CA ARG A 81 12.79 -11.02 16.60
C ARG A 81 13.10 -9.82 15.70
N THR A 82 12.14 -8.89 15.68
CA THR A 82 12.34 -7.56 15.08
C THR A 82 12.49 -6.51 16.19
N ILE A 83 13.44 -5.60 16.03
CA ILE A 83 13.57 -4.39 16.85
C ILE A 83 13.07 -3.23 15.98
N PRO A 84 11.81 -2.80 16.11
CA PRO A 84 11.24 -1.82 15.21
C PRO A 84 11.76 -0.41 15.47
N MET A 85 11.83 0.41 14.41
CA MET A 85 12.18 1.82 14.53
C MET A 85 11.09 2.60 15.28
N LEU A 86 9.83 2.26 15.05
CA LEU A 86 8.66 2.83 15.72
C LEU A 86 8.06 1.81 16.71
N PRO A 87 7.31 2.26 17.74
CA PRO A 87 6.63 1.35 18.65
C PRO A 87 5.72 0.35 17.92
N GLU A 88 5.75 -0.93 18.31
CA GLU A 88 4.94 -2.00 17.69
C GLU A 88 3.44 -1.66 17.62
N ARG A 89 2.90 -0.99 18.64
CA ARG A 89 1.51 -0.55 18.63
C ARG A 89 1.21 0.39 17.44
N LEU A 90 2.19 1.17 17.02
CA LEU A 90 2.04 2.09 15.89
C LEU A 90 2.16 1.33 14.57
N CYS A 91 3.27 0.61 14.35
CA CYS A 91 3.55 -0.04 13.08
C CYS A 91 2.66 -1.28 12.83
N ASN A 92 2.39 -2.12 13.84
CA ASN A 92 1.63 -3.35 13.63
C ASN A 92 0.10 -3.18 13.75
N PHE A 93 -0.39 -2.04 14.28
CA PHE A 93 -1.82 -1.85 14.54
C PHE A 93 -2.37 -0.53 14.00
N ILE A 94 -1.90 0.61 14.52
CA ILE A 94 -2.53 1.91 14.22
C ILE A 94 -2.29 2.30 12.75
N CYS A 95 -1.05 2.21 12.27
CA CYS A 95 -0.67 2.54 10.90
C CYS A 95 -0.85 1.38 9.94
N SER A 96 -0.72 0.13 10.40
CA SER A 96 -0.83 -1.06 9.54
C SER A 96 -2.16 -1.09 8.80
N LEU A 97 -2.10 -1.24 7.47
CA LEU A 97 -3.25 -1.21 6.56
C LEU A 97 -4.04 -2.53 6.60
N ARG A 98 -4.48 -2.90 7.79
CA ARG A 98 -5.15 -4.17 8.09
C ARG A 98 -6.49 -4.28 7.38
N PRO A 99 -6.89 -5.49 6.93
CA PRO A 99 -8.18 -5.71 6.29
C PRO A 99 -9.33 -5.37 7.23
N ASP A 100 -10.43 -4.90 6.64
CA ASP A 100 -11.67 -4.49 7.29
C ASP A 100 -11.58 -3.29 8.25
N GLU A 101 -10.42 -2.67 8.37
CA GLU A 101 -10.20 -1.48 9.20
C GLU A 101 -10.02 -0.22 8.33
N GLU A 102 -10.64 0.89 8.76
CA GLU A 102 -10.39 2.19 8.14
C GLU A 102 -9.02 2.70 8.57
N LYS A 103 -8.21 3.12 7.59
CA LYS A 103 -6.83 3.57 7.82
C LYS A 103 -6.53 4.85 7.06
N LEU A 104 -5.68 5.68 7.68
CA LEU A 104 -5.15 6.86 7.03
C LEU A 104 -3.95 6.49 6.16
N ALA A 105 -3.96 6.95 4.92
CA ALA A 105 -2.88 6.71 3.99
C ALA A 105 -2.47 8.00 3.26
N TYR A 106 -1.24 8.02 2.79
CA TYR A 106 -0.71 8.97 1.84
C TYR A 106 -0.54 8.24 0.51
N SER A 107 -1.23 8.69 -0.52
CA SER A 107 -1.49 7.86 -1.68
C SER A 107 -1.08 8.53 -2.97
N ALA A 108 -0.44 7.74 -3.84
CA ALA A 108 -0.21 8.09 -5.23
C ALA A 108 -1.27 7.41 -6.10
N ILE A 109 -2.09 8.20 -6.77
CA ILE A 109 -3.20 7.73 -7.60
C ILE A 109 -2.88 8.01 -9.05
N PHE A 110 -2.99 6.98 -9.89
CA PHE A 110 -2.65 7.03 -11.32
C PHE A 110 -3.86 6.66 -12.17
N GLU A 111 -4.16 7.45 -13.18
CA GLU A 111 -5.05 7.06 -14.27
C GLU A 111 -4.20 6.47 -15.40
N MET A 112 -4.36 5.18 -15.65
CA MET A 112 -3.50 4.42 -16.56
C MET A 112 -4.29 3.71 -17.63
N THR A 113 -3.75 3.67 -18.84
CA THR A 113 -4.29 2.83 -19.92
C THR A 113 -3.87 1.38 -19.75
N ASP A 114 -4.54 0.46 -20.48
CA ASP A 114 -4.14 -0.96 -20.57
C ASP A 114 -2.70 -1.17 -21.06
N LYS A 115 -2.11 -0.16 -21.70
CA LYS A 115 -0.71 -0.17 -22.19
C LYS A 115 0.27 0.42 -21.17
N GLY A 116 -0.17 0.66 -19.93
CA GLY A 116 0.67 1.24 -18.88
C GLY A 116 1.11 2.68 -19.20
N GLU A 117 0.28 3.46 -19.90
CA GLU A 117 0.50 4.89 -20.10
C GLU A 117 -0.23 5.65 -19.00
N VAL A 118 0.48 6.45 -18.23
CA VAL A 118 -0.10 7.34 -17.22
C VAL A 118 -0.69 8.55 -17.93
N LYS A 119 -1.98 8.76 -17.82
CA LYS A 119 -2.71 9.91 -18.37
C LYS A 119 -2.84 11.04 -17.36
N ASN A 120 -2.98 10.69 -16.09
CA ASN A 120 -3.06 11.63 -14.98
C ASN A 120 -2.47 11.00 -13.71
N SER A 121 -2.00 11.82 -12.79
CA SER A 121 -1.57 11.36 -11.47
C SER A 121 -1.77 12.45 -10.43
N ARG A 122 -2.01 12.04 -9.19
CA ARG A 122 -2.08 12.92 -8.04
C ARG A 122 -1.52 12.23 -6.80
N ILE A 123 -0.99 13.02 -5.88
CA ILE A 123 -0.54 12.56 -4.57
C ILE A 123 -1.41 13.25 -3.53
N VAL A 124 -2.11 12.47 -2.73
CA VAL A 124 -3.14 12.96 -1.81
C VAL A 124 -3.19 12.17 -0.51
N HIS A 125 -3.66 12.81 0.54
CA HIS A 125 -4.07 12.09 1.75
C HIS A 125 -5.41 11.39 1.51
N THR A 126 -5.50 10.12 1.91
CA THR A 126 -6.69 9.29 1.72
C THR A 126 -7.14 8.64 3.02
N VAL A 127 -8.39 8.20 3.04
CA VAL A 127 -8.88 7.18 3.96
C VAL A 127 -9.18 5.95 3.12
N ILE A 128 -8.58 4.82 3.47
CA ILE A 128 -8.78 3.53 2.81
C ILE A 128 -9.41 2.52 3.76
N LYS A 129 -9.97 1.47 3.20
CA LYS A 129 -10.35 0.26 3.93
C LYS A 129 -9.91 -0.92 3.08
N SER A 130 -8.91 -1.65 3.52
CA SER A 130 -8.43 -2.83 2.81
C SER A 130 -9.47 -3.94 2.87
N ASP A 131 -9.81 -4.53 1.73
CA ASP A 131 -10.78 -5.64 1.63
C ASP A 131 -10.13 -6.97 1.99
N ARG A 132 -8.82 -7.12 1.75
CA ARG A 132 -8.09 -8.36 2.01
C ARG A 132 -6.58 -8.14 2.14
N ARG A 133 -5.95 -9.00 2.93
CA ARG A 133 -4.52 -9.22 2.94
C ARG A 133 -4.19 -10.51 2.19
N PHE A 134 -3.32 -10.45 1.19
CA PHE A 134 -2.75 -11.61 0.50
C PHE A 134 -1.34 -11.88 0.96
N THR A 135 -0.94 -13.15 0.94
CA THR A 135 0.47 -13.51 0.95
C THR A 135 1.02 -13.45 -0.47
N TYR A 136 2.34 -13.37 -0.64
CA TYR A 136 2.98 -13.47 -1.96
C TYR A 136 2.59 -14.77 -2.67
N GLU A 137 2.52 -15.88 -1.93
CA GLU A 137 2.16 -17.19 -2.47
C GLU A 137 0.71 -17.23 -2.95
N GLU A 138 -0.23 -16.65 -2.20
CA GLU A 138 -1.63 -16.57 -2.61
C GLU A 138 -1.81 -15.71 -3.87
N ALA A 139 -1.16 -14.54 -3.93
CA ALA A 139 -1.21 -13.68 -5.10
C ALA A 139 -0.59 -14.37 -6.32
N GLN A 140 0.55 -15.05 -6.16
CA GLN A 140 1.20 -15.83 -7.20
C GLN A 140 0.31 -16.98 -7.70
N GLN A 141 -0.32 -17.71 -6.80
CA GLN A 141 -1.26 -18.77 -7.15
C GLN A 141 -2.42 -18.25 -8.00
N ILE A 142 -3.00 -17.09 -7.64
CA ILE A 142 -4.08 -16.47 -8.44
C ILE A 142 -3.59 -16.08 -9.84
N ILE A 143 -2.37 -15.55 -9.96
CA ILE A 143 -1.77 -15.21 -11.26
C ILE A 143 -1.59 -16.45 -12.14
N GLU A 144 -1.17 -17.57 -11.56
CA GLU A 144 -0.92 -18.83 -12.30
C GLU A 144 -2.19 -19.57 -12.66
N THR A 145 -3.10 -19.74 -11.69
CA THR A 145 -4.33 -20.52 -11.89
C THR A 145 -5.46 -19.74 -12.53
N LYS A 146 -5.42 -18.39 -12.42
CA LYS A 146 -6.50 -17.48 -12.78
C LYS A 146 -7.79 -17.73 -12.01
N GLU A 147 -7.66 -18.22 -10.78
CA GLU A 147 -8.76 -18.51 -9.86
C GLU A 147 -8.45 -17.93 -8.48
N GLY A 148 -9.48 -17.49 -7.76
CA GLY A 148 -9.38 -16.95 -6.40
C GLY A 148 -10.10 -15.61 -6.25
N ASP A 149 -10.02 -15.06 -5.04
CA ASP A 149 -10.64 -13.78 -4.72
C ASP A 149 -9.90 -12.62 -5.40
N PHE A 150 -10.64 -11.61 -5.85
CA PHE A 150 -10.08 -10.43 -6.53
C PHE A 150 -9.17 -10.78 -7.72
N LYS A 151 -9.43 -11.92 -8.38
CA LYS A 151 -8.62 -12.39 -9.52
C LYS A 151 -8.53 -11.38 -10.65
N GLU A 152 -9.61 -10.68 -10.96
CA GLU A 152 -9.63 -9.71 -12.05
C GLU A 152 -8.73 -8.51 -11.75
N GLU A 153 -8.76 -8.03 -10.51
CA GLU A 153 -7.94 -6.94 -10.02
C GLU A 153 -6.46 -7.34 -9.98
N ILE A 154 -6.16 -8.51 -9.40
CA ILE A 154 -4.78 -9.04 -9.30
C ILE A 154 -4.18 -9.27 -10.69
N LEU A 155 -4.92 -9.92 -11.61
CA LEU A 155 -4.45 -10.17 -12.97
C LEU A 155 -4.24 -8.86 -13.75
N LYS A 156 -5.10 -7.85 -13.52
CA LYS A 156 -4.91 -6.55 -14.15
C LYS A 156 -3.68 -5.82 -13.60
N LEU A 157 -3.48 -5.81 -12.29
CA LEU A 157 -2.29 -5.22 -11.68
C LEU A 157 -1.01 -5.93 -12.13
N ASP A 158 -1.00 -7.27 -12.18
CA ASP A 158 0.13 -8.05 -12.70
C ASP A 158 0.45 -7.68 -14.15
N SER A 159 -0.58 -7.59 -15.00
CA SER A 159 -0.42 -7.17 -16.40
C SER A 159 0.23 -5.78 -16.52
N LEU A 160 -0.27 -4.80 -15.75
CA LEU A 160 0.28 -3.44 -15.73
C LEU A 160 1.71 -3.42 -15.18
N ALA A 161 1.98 -4.17 -14.12
CA ALA A 161 3.31 -4.28 -13.52
C ALA A 161 4.33 -4.85 -14.49
N LYS A 162 3.98 -5.89 -15.26
CA LYS A 162 4.83 -6.49 -16.31
C LYS A 162 5.17 -5.48 -17.41
N ILE A 163 4.18 -4.73 -17.88
CA ILE A 163 4.38 -3.67 -18.90
C ILE A 163 5.32 -2.59 -18.35
N LEU A 164 5.11 -2.11 -17.13
CA LEU A 164 5.96 -1.09 -16.51
C LEU A 164 7.38 -1.59 -16.27
N ARG A 165 7.53 -2.85 -15.85
CA ARG A 165 8.84 -3.49 -15.70
C ARG A 165 9.59 -3.56 -17.02
N GLU A 166 8.96 -4.02 -18.08
CA GLU A 166 9.54 -4.09 -19.42
C GLU A 166 9.99 -2.71 -19.91
N LYS A 167 9.15 -1.70 -19.76
CA LYS A 167 9.51 -0.30 -20.10
C LYS A 167 10.75 0.18 -19.37
N ARG A 168 10.86 -0.12 -18.06
CA ARG A 168 12.04 0.26 -17.26
C ARG A 168 13.30 -0.43 -17.77
N PHE A 169 13.26 -1.73 -18.06
CA PHE A 169 14.41 -2.46 -18.61
C PHE A 169 14.81 -1.96 -19.98
N THR A 170 13.86 -1.68 -20.86
CA THR A 170 14.11 -1.09 -22.17
C THR A 170 14.76 0.30 -22.05
N ALA A 171 14.42 1.05 -21.00
CA ALA A 171 15.00 2.35 -20.71
C ALA A 171 16.36 2.28 -19.98
N GLY A 172 16.94 1.08 -19.77
CA GLY A 172 18.27 0.89 -19.20
C GLY A 172 18.32 0.55 -17.71
N ALA A 173 17.19 0.15 -17.10
CA ALA A 173 17.23 -0.37 -15.74
C ALA A 173 18.03 -1.68 -15.69
N ILE A 174 18.84 -1.85 -14.66
CA ILE A 174 19.69 -3.04 -14.43
C ILE A 174 19.01 -3.87 -13.33
N ASN A 175 18.96 -5.19 -13.54
CA ASN A 175 18.58 -6.14 -12.50
C ASN A 175 19.86 -6.59 -11.78
N PHE A 176 19.88 -6.53 -10.46
CA PHE A 176 20.93 -7.11 -9.63
C PHE A 176 20.33 -8.36 -8.97
N ASP A 177 20.52 -9.50 -9.60
CA ASP A 177 20.17 -10.82 -9.04
C ASP A 177 21.30 -11.33 -8.16
#